data_9db8a6f3a05855e09b9bbb719fc769ee
#
_entry.id   9db8a6f3a05855e09b9bbb719fc769ee
#
_cell.length_a   1.000
_cell.length_b   1.000
_cell.length_c   1.000
_cell.angle_alpha   90.00
_cell.angle_beta   90.00
_cell.angle_gamma   90.00
#
_symmetry.space_group_name_H-M   'P 1'
#
loop_
_entity.id
_entity.type
_entity.pdbx_description
1 polymer ?
#
loop_
_entity_poly.entity_id
_entity_poly.type
_entity_poly.pdbx_seq_one_letter_code
_entity_poly.pdbx_strand_id
1 'polypeptide(L)'
;MLFRSTDIIPTGISADLRAVTKVDGIPYELWVNNNERADFRNHSLSIFVLEPDELFAGEQSYDEIEANRRNWNRSIGAYSSAPATDGEIASACKRAEQLAYNMGLGKWIFDASVVDMASTSGGGWQIELDGQPIYEGFPVSWQNPANHQDYYIEDLTIRMKNDGTVIDLHYTSPVEIVEIVEQNAPLKKWNEMSQIVSQTMQSYRREILIPNYESEKAWWNEVGAQVSEIKVDIDSVSVGYTRVPYDSTDFLLIPTVSFAGNLEVLGNIPGVHESTMNLLIGSENGYRISLAWDLRDGSLIQQ
;
A
#
# COMPACT_ATOMS: atom_id res chain seq x y z
N MET A 1 17.02 16.23 -3.84
CA MET A 1 18.22 15.38 -3.83
C MET A 1 18.67 15.25 -5.27
N LEU A 2 19.88 15.68 -5.61
CA LEU A 2 20.40 15.54 -6.98
C LEU A 2 21.39 14.37 -6.95
N PHE A 3 20.99 13.23 -7.50
CA PHE A 3 21.91 12.12 -7.68
C PHE A 3 22.91 12.45 -8.80
N ARG A 4 24.16 12.65 -8.45
CA ARG A 4 25.23 12.57 -9.42
C ARG A 4 25.83 11.18 -9.31
N SER A 5 25.46 10.30 -10.25
CA SER A 5 26.03 8.96 -10.37
C SER A 5 27.52 9.09 -10.67
N THR A 6 28.36 8.50 -9.82
CA THR A 6 29.78 8.31 -10.11
C THR A 6 30.07 6.94 -10.71
N ASP A 7 29.23 5.94 -10.50
CA ASP A 7 29.40 4.60 -11.05
C ASP A 7 28.06 3.99 -11.46
N ILE A 8 27.87 3.74 -12.76
CA ILE A 8 26.76 3.00 -13.32
C ILE A 8 27.29 1.60 -13.62
N ILE A 9 26.80 0.61 -12.91
CA ILE A 9 27.17 -0.81 -13.15
C ILE A 9 26.06 -1.47 -13.96
N PRO A 10 26.28 -1.82 -15.25
CA PRO A 10 25.32 -2.58 -16.02
C PRO A 10 25.25 -4.00 -15.45
N THR A 11 24.13 -4.36 -14.86
CA THR A 11 23.86 -5.76 -14.49
C THR A 11 23.35 -6.47 -15.75
N GLY A 12 24.06 -7.44 -16.25
CA GLY A 12 23.88 -8.03 -17.59
C GLY A 12 22.60 -8.84 -17.86
N ILE A 13 21.49 -8.53 -17.21
CA ILE A 13 20.19 -9.19 -17.41
C ILE A 13 19.13 -8.09 -17.45
N SER A 14 18.61 -7.79 -18.65
CA SER A 14 17.56 -6.81 -18.94
C SER A 14 17.75 -5.44 -18.27
N ALA A 15 17.82 -4.38 -18.96
CA ALA A 15 17.80 -2.93 -18.65
C ALA A 15 17.80 -2.44 -17.16
N ASP A 16 18.34 -3.20 -16.24
CA ASP A 16 18.46 -2.82 -14.84
C ASP A 16 19.63 -1.85 -14.67
N LEU A 17 19.34 -0.70 -14.10
CA LEU A 17 20.36 0.29 -13.75
C LEU A 17 20.59 0.26 -12.25
N ARG A 18 21.85 0.10 -11.86
CA ARG A 18 22.31 0.22 -10.47
C ARG A 18 23.27 1.38 -10.36
N ALA A 19 23.07 2.27 -9.41
CA ALA A 19 23.98 3.37 -9.12
C ALA A 19 24.18 3.51 -7.61
N VAL A 20 25.40 3.82 -7.21
CA VAL A 20 25.75 4.06 -5.80
C VAL A 20 26.17 5.51 -5.63
N THR A 21 25.71 6.16 -4.56
CA THR A 21 26.10 7.52 -4.22
C THR A 21 26.20 7.70 -2.71
N LYS A 22 26.78 8.82 -2.27
CA LYS A 22 26.86 9.18 -0.87
C LYS A 22 26.28 10.57 -0.64
N VAL A 23 25.34 10.69 0.30
CA VAL A 23 24.71 11.96 0.65
C VAL A 23 24.83 12.16 2.16
N ASP A 24 25.45 13.26 2.58
CA ASP A 24 25.70 13.61 3.99
C ASP A 24 26.35 12.48 4.81
N GLY A 25 27.22 11.72 4.16
CA GLY A 25 27.94 10.61 4.77
C GLY A 25 27.19 9.26 4.71
N ILE A 26 25.92 9.25 4.37
CA ILE A 26 25.10 8.04 4.22
C ILE A 26 25.26 7.49 2.80
N PRO A 27 25.68 6.22 2.62
CA PRO A 27 25.74 5.59 1.32
C PRO A 27 24.34 5.17 0.86
N TYR A 28 23.99 5.46 -0.39
CA TYR A 28 22.74 5.08 -1.02
C TYR A 28 22.98 4.26 -2.26
N GLU A 29 22.10 3.34 -2.50
CA GLU A 29 21.98 2.61 -3.75
C GLU A 29 20.69 2.97 -4.44
N LEU A 30 20.77 3.19 -5.76
CA LEU A 30 19.65 3.40 -6.66
C LEU A 30 19.50 2.17 -7.54
N TRP A 31 18.32 1.59 -7.56
CA TRP A 31 17.95 0.54 -8.50
C TRP A 31 16.81 1.00 -9.39
N VAL A 32 16.98 0.81 -10.69
CA VAL A 32 15.90 0.91 -11.67
C VAL A 32 15.74 -0.46 -12.28
N ASN A 33 14.60 -1.07 -12.04
CA ASN A 33 14.25 -2.37 -12.60
C ASN A 33 13.23 -2.16 -13.73
N ASN A 34 13.55 -2.68 -14.90
CA ASN A 34 12.67 -2.64 -16.06
C ASN A 34 12.46 -4.08 -16.57
N ASN A 35 11.81 -4.90 -15.78
CA ASN A 35 11.62 -6.31 -16.07
C ASN A 35 10.39 -6.54 -16.95
N GLU A 36 10.62 -6.66 -18.26
CA GLU A 36 9.61 -7.08 -19.24
C GLU A 36 9.59 -8.61 -19.36
N ARG A 37 9.20 -9.32 -18.32
CA ARG A 37 8.81 -10.73 -18.52
C ARG A 37 7.42 -10.78 -19.14
N ALA A 38 7.17 -11.78 -20.00
CA ALA A 38 5.91 -11.92 -20.74
C ALA A 38 4.64 -11.87 -19.85
N ASP A 39 4.80 -12.21 -18.58
CA ASP A 39 3.72 -12.33 -17.60
C ASP A 39 3.76 -11.24 -16.50
N PHE A 40 4.83 -10.43 -16.42
CA PHE A 40 5.02 -9.43 -15.38
C PHE A 40 5.81 -8.23 -15.92
N ARG A 41 5.14 -7.09 -16.06
CA ARG A 41 5.81 -5.81 -16.30
C ARG A 41 6.03 -5.14 -14.94
N ASN A 42 7.16 -5.43 -14.33
CA ASN A 42 7.53 -4.77 -13.08
C ASN A 42 8.53 -3.66 -13.37
N HIS A 43 8.03 -2.44 -13.49
CA HIS A 43 8.88 -1.25 -13.53
C HIS A 43 8.98 -0.71 -12.11
N SER A 44 10.18 -0.64 -11.57
CA SER A 44 10.39 -0.11 -10.23
C SER A 44 11.63 0.77 -10.15
N LEU A 45 11.53 1.79 -9.31
CA LEU A 45 12.63 2.63 -8.87
C LEU A 45 12.75 2.46 -7.36
N SER A 46 13.90 1.99 -6.90
CA SER A 46 14.19 1.89 -5.47
C SER A 46 15.43 2.70 -5.13
N ILE A 47 15.35 3.42 -4.03
CA ILE A 47 16.48 4.12 -3.42
C ILE A 47 16.55 3.66 -1.98
N PHE A 48 17.63 3.09 -1.56
CA PHE A 48 17.78 2.62 -0.18
C PHE A 48 19.21 2.84 0.33
N VAL A 49 19.34 2.83 1.63
CA VAL A 49 20.66 2.92 2.27
C VAL A 49 21.44 1.66 1.94
N LEU A 50 22.62 1.84 1.31
CA LEU A 50 23.46 0.73 0.89
C LEU A 50 24.02 0.00 2.12
N GLU A 51 23.73 -1.28 2.23
CA GLU A 51 24.36 -2.17 3.20
C GLU A 51 25.69 -2.71 2.61
N PRO A 52 26.81 -2.64 3.32
CA PRO A 52 28.07 -3.15 2.81
C PRO A 52 28.06 -4.69 2.73
N ASP A 53 28.69 -5.23 1.68
CA ASP A 53 28.76 -6.68 1.43
C ASP A 53 29.40 -7.43 2.61
N GLU A 54 30.27 -6.79 3.38
CA GLU A 54 30.94 -7.37 4.54
C GLU A 54 29.95 -7.78 5.64
N LEU A 55 28.74 -7.20 5.69
CA LEU A 55 27.70 -7.59 6.63
C LEU A 55 27.22 -9.04 6.38
N PHE A 56 27.37 -9.50 5.15
CA PHE A 56 26.88 -10.83 4.70
C PHE A 56 28.03 -11.80 4.40
N ALA A 57 29.28 -11.40 4.66
CA ALA A 57 30.44 -12.21 4.34
C ALA A 57 30.61 -13.40 5.30
N GLY A 58 30.84 -14.59 4.74
CA GLY A 58 31.13 -15.80 5.51
C GLY A 58 29.88 -16.63 5.86
N GLU A 59 30.08 -17.72 6.61
CA GLU A 59 29.00 -18.54 7.15
C GLU A 59 28.47 -17.85 8.44
N GLN A 60 27.38 -17.12 8.32
CA GLN A 60 26.73 -16.44 9.45
C GLN A 60 25.32 -17.01 9.64
N SER A 61 24.87 -17.07 10.89
CA SER A 61 23.48 -17.33 11.20
C SER A 61 22.62 -16.12 10.87
N TYR A 62 21.31 -16.33 10.72
CA TYR A 62 20.35 -15.25 10.54
C TYR A 62 20.45 -14.19 11.65
N ASP A 63 20.58 -14.63 12.90
CA ASP A 63 20.68 -13.72 14.07
C ASP A 63 21.95 -12.86 14.02
N GLU A 64 23.08 -13.40 13.54
CA GLU A 64 24.33 -12.64 13.36
C GLU A 64 24.21 -11.61 12.25
N ILE A 65 23.60 -11.96 11.12
CA ILE A 65 23.33 -11.03 10.02
C ILE A 65 22.47 -9.88 10.51
N GLU A 66 21.39 -10.19 11.22
CA GLU A 66 20.47 -9.17 11.77
C GLU A 66 21.17 -8.29 12.84
N ALA A 67 22.05 -8.85 13.65
CA ALA A 67 22.86 -8.08 14.61
C ALA A 67 23.83 -7.13 13.90
N ASN A 68 24.48 -7.59 12.83
CA ASN A 68 25.40 -6.77 12.03
C ASN A 68 24.66 -5.66 11.30
N ARG A 69 23.50 -5.94 10.70
CA ARG A 69 22.62 -4.96 10.07
C ARG A 69 22.18 -3.89 11.07
N ARG A 70 21.77 -4.29 12.28
CA ARG A 70 21.42 -3.39 13.38
C ARG A 70 22.57 -2.43 13.74
N ASN A 71 23.77 -2.96 13.90
CA ASN A 71 24.92 -2.15 14.23
C ASN A 71 25.29 -1.19 13.11
N TRP A 72 25.19 -1.63 11.87
CA TRP A 72 25.40 -0.79 10.71
C TRP A 72 24.41 0.36 10.64
N ASN A 73 23.12 0.07 10.70
CA ASN A 73 22.06 1.08 10.65
C ASN A 73 22.19 2.12 11.77
N ARG A 74 22.61 1.70 12.97
CA ARG A 74 22.95 2.63 14.06
C ARG A 74 24.17 3.48 13.74
N SER A 75 25.21 2.89 13.16
CA SER A 75 26.46 3.61 12.86
C SER A 75 26.28 4.72 11.84
N ILE A 76 25.38 4.54 10.89
CA ILE A 76 25.05 5.54 9.87
C ILE A 76 23.87 6.44 10.26
N GLY A 77 23.25 6.20 11.44
CA GLY A 77 22.12 6.98 11.92
C GLY A 77 20.85 6.83 11.06
N ALA A 78 20.57 5.60 10.59
CA ALA A 78 19.39 5.30 9.76
C ALA A 78 18.05 5.42 10.50
N TYR A 79 18.07 5.50 11.82
CA TYR A 79 16.85 5.56 12.65
C TYR A 79 16.84 6.76 13.57
N SER A 80 15.65 7.22 13.91
CA SER A 80 15.42 8.20 14.96
C SER A 80 15.45 7.52 16.33
N SER A 81 15.90 8.24 17.36
CA SER A 81 15.99 7.71 18.74
C SER A 81 14.66 7.69 19.49
N ALA A 82 13.63 8.34 18.93
CA ALA A 82 12.30 8.45 19.53
C ALA A 82 11.24 8.41 18.41
N PRO A 83 9.98 8.06 18.74
CA PRO A 83 8.87 8.14 17.80
C PRO A 83 8.67 9.59 17.32
N ALA A 84 8.18 9.73 16.11
CA ALA A 84 7.92 11.04 15.52
C ALA A 84 6.72 11.72 16.20
N THR A 85 6.81 13.03 16.34
CA THR A 85 5.69 13.90 16.75
C THR A 85 4.79 14.21 15.56
N ASP A 86 3.55 14.65 15.82
CA ASP A 86 2.61 15.06 14.76
C ASP A 86 3.20 16.16 13.83
N GLY A 87 4.00 17.06 14.39
CA GLY A 87 4.68 18.11 13.62
C GLY A 87 5.76 17.57 12.68
N GLU A 88 6.51 16.56 13.11
CA GLU A 88 7.51 15.88 12.30
C GLU A 88 6.83 15.04 11.21
N ILE A 89 5.74 14.36 11.53
CA ILE A 89 4.93 13.60 10.58
C ILE A 89 4.39 14.55 9.48
N ALA A 90 3.76 15.66 9.85
CA ALA A 90 3.24 16.63 8.90
C ALA A 90 4.35 17.23 8.01
N SER A 91 5.55 17.43 8.57
CA SER A 91 6.72 17.90 7.81
C SER A 91 7.22 16.83 6.84
N ALA A 92 7.24 15.56 7.25
CA ALA A 92 7.64 14.44 6.41
C ALA A 92 6.71 14.26 5.22
N CYS A 93 5.38 14.32 5.41
CA CYS A 93 4.39 14.28 4.33
C CYS A 93 4.64 15.38 3.29
N LYS A 94 4.81 16.63 3.71
CA LYS A 94 5.10 17.74 2.79
C LYS A 94 6.41 17.54 2.03
N ARG A 95 7.42 16.98 2.69
CA ARG A 95 8.71 16.68 2.07
C ARG A 95 8.59 15.57 1.04
N ALA A 96 7.79 14.54 1.33
CA ALA A 96 7.49 13.46 0.39
C ALA A 96 6.75 13.97 -0.85
N GLU A 97 5.72 14.80 -0.68
CA GLU A 97 5.01 15.47 -1.77
C GLU A 97 5.96 16.27 -2.67
N GLN A 98 6.85 17.07 -2.06
CA GLN A 98 7.83 17.84 -2.80
C GLN A 98 8.87 16.95 -3.50
N LEU A 99 9.27 15.85 -2.88
CA LEU A 99 10.20 14.88 -3.47
C LEU A 99 9.59 14.22 -4.70
N ALA A 100 8.35 13.70 -4.59
CA ALA A 100 7.62 13.11 -5.70
C ALA A 100 7.47 14.11 -6.88
N TYR A 101 7.08 15.34 -6.58
CA TYR A 101 6.99 16.40 -7.60
C TYR A 101 8.33 16.69 -8.28
N ASN A 102 9.40 16.81 -7.52
CA ASN A 102 10.75 17.08 -8.05
C ASN A 102 11.30 15.91 -8.88
N MET A 103 10.86 14.69 -8.61
CA MET A 103 11.18 13.51 -9.40
C MET A 103 10.38 13.43 -10.72
N GLY A 104 9.43 14.34 -10.93
CA GLY A 104 8.57 14.34 -12.12
C GLY A 104 7.39 13.37 -12.05
N LEU A 105 7.09 12.81 -10.86
CA LEU A 105 5.99 11.86 -10.67
C LEU A 105 4.62 12.54 -10.56
N GLY A 106 4.54 13.87 -10.67
CA GLY A 106 3.30 14.62 -10.53
C GLY A 106 2.94 14.94 -9.08
N LYS A 107 1.64 15.02 -8.80
CA LYS A 107 1.13 15.32 -7.46
C LYS A 107 0.76 14.04 -6.72
N TRP A 108 1.16 13.97 -5.47
CA TRP A 108 0.88 12.88 -4.55
C TRP A 108 0.41 13.43 -3.21
N ILE A 109 -0.39 12.67 -2.50
CA ILE A 109 -0.66 12.82 -1.06
C ILE A 109 -0.10 11.62 -0.34
N PHE A 110 0.24 11.77 0.93
CA PHE A 110 0.84 10.70 1.71
C PHE A 110 0.10 10.51 3.03
N ASP A 111 -0.24 9.26 3.30
CA ASP A 111 -0.58 8.80 4.62
C ASP A 111 0.70 8.38 5.35
N ALA A 112 0.76 8.65 6.65
CA ALA A 112 1.97 8.40 7.42
C ALA A 112 1.70 7.52 8.63
N SER A 113 2.60 6.58 8.86
CA SER A 113 2.65 5.77 10.07
C SER A 113 4.02 5.88 10.74
N VAL A 114 4.05 5.75 12.07
CA VAL A 114 5.30 5.71 12.83
C VAL A 114 5.63 4.26 13.15
N VAL A 115 6.72 3.78 12.58
CA VAL A 115 7.13 2.37 12.68
C VAL A 115 8.27 2.21 13.68
N ASP A 116 8.07 1.31 14.64
CA ASP A 116 9.14 0.86 15.54
C ASP A 116 9.94 -0.27 14.88
N MET A 117 11.18 0.04 14.54
CA MET A 117 12.12 -0.90 13.91
C MET A 117 12.92 -1.73 14.95
N ALA A 118 12.54 -1.68 16.22
CA ALA A 118 13.28 -2.37 17.30
C ALA A 118 13.28 -3.89 17.13
N SER A 119 12.20 -4.45 16.59
CA SER A 119 12.03 -5.90 16.44
C SER A 119 12.68 -6.45 15.17
N THR A 120 12.83 -5.63 14.12
CA THR A 120 13.26 -6.12 12.79
C THR A 120 14.67 -5.74 12.41
N SER A 121 15.12 -4.51 12.69
CA SER A 121 16.40 -4.04 12.14
C SER A 121 17.25 -3.17 13.09
N GLY A 122 16.94 -3.18 14.38
CA GLY A 122 17.94 -2.71 15.29
C GLY A 122 17.70 -1.50 16.15
N GLY A 123 16.47 -1.19 16.37
CA GLY A 123 16.09 -0.26 17.40
C GLY A 123 16.18 1.20 16.98
N GLY A 124 15.02 1.75 16.78
CA GLY A 124 14.80 3.14 16.44
C GLY A 124 13.48 3.28 15.70
N TRP A 125 13.17 4.50 15.33
CA TRP A 125 11.90 4.86 14.75
C TRP A 125 12.08 5.41 13.33
N GLN A 126 11.12 5.12 12.47
CA GLN A 126 11.01 5.69 11.14
C GLN A 126 9.57 6.17 10.91
N ILE A 127 9.42 7.13 10.01
CA ILE A 127 8.13 7.51 9.45
C ILE A 127 8.01 6.79 8.12
N GLU A 128 7.03 5.93 7.99
CA GLU A 128 6.63 5.31 6.72
C GLU A 128 5.50 6.13 6.11
N LEU A 129 5.66 6.46 4.85
CA LEU A 129 4.81 7.35 4.08
C LEU A 129 4.33 6.59 2.85
N ASP A 130 3.04 6.30 2.81
CA ASP A 130 2.39 5.62 1.70
C ASP A 130 1.72 6.65 0.80
N GLY A 131 2.25 6.77 -0.44
CA GLY A 131 1.84 7.80 -1.37
C GLY A 131 0.65 7.38 -2.23
N GLN A 132 -0.24 8.29 -2.51
CA GLN A 132 -1.38 8.14 -3.41
C GLN A 132 -1.33 9.21 -4.49
N PRO A 133 -1.29 8.82 -5.79
CA PRO A 133 -1.24 9.81 -6.86
C PRO A 133 -2.53 10.60 -6.95
N ILE A 134 -2.42 11.88 -7.33
CA ILE A 134 -3.54 12.78 -7.55
C ILE A 134 -3.70 13.04 -9.04
N TYR A 135 -4.85 12.70 -9.60
CA TYR A 135 -5.24 13.05 -10.94
C TYR A 135 -6.37 14.08 -10.93
N GLU A 136 -6.21 15.20 -11.64
CA GLU A 136 -7.17 16.32 -11.70
C GLU A 136 -7.69 16.80 -10.33
N GLY A 137 -6.88 16.70 -9.29
CA GLY A 137 -7.20 17.13 -7.93
C GLY A 137 -7.86 16.06 -7.06
N PHE A 138 -8.07 14.86 -7.58
CA PHE A 138 -8.65 13.74 -6.85
C PHE A 138 -7.65 12.60 -6.69
N PRO A 139 -7.61 11.93 -5.53
CA PRO A 139 -6.74 10.79 -5.30
C PRO A 139 -7.19 9.58 -6.14
N VAL A 140 -6.22 8.78 -6.59
CA VAL A 140 -6.46 7.48 -7.20
C VAL A 140 -6.43 6.42 -6.11
N SER A 141 -7.52 5.67 -5.95
CA SER A 141 -7.62 4.64 -4.92
C SER A 141 -6.61 3.51 -5.13
N TRP A 142 -6.03 3.04 -4.03
CA TRP A 142 -5.12 1.89 -3.97
C TRP A 142 -5.81 0.55 -4.12
N GLN A 143 -7.12 0.54 -4.18
CA GLN A 143 -7.84 -0.72 -4.27
C GLN A 143 -7.49 -1.43 -5.55
N ASN A 144 -6.89 -2.61 -5.38
CA ASN A 144 -6.72 -3.52 -6.48
C ASN A 144 -8.11 -3.98 -6.94
N PRO A 145 -8.55 -3.67 -8.16
CA PRO A 145 -9.81 -4.20 -8.63
C PRO A 145 -9.69 -5.72 -8.68
N ALA A 146 -10.49 -6.36 -7.88
CA ALA A 146 -10.76 -7.78 -7.74
C ALA A 146 -9.78 -8.75 -8.44
N ASN A 147 -9.00 -9.45 -7.65
CA ASN A 147 -8.37 -10.75 -7.98
C ASN A 147 -7.58 -10.89 -9.28
N HIS A 148 -7.27 -9.80 -9.97
CA HIS A 148 -6.30 -9.84 -11.06
C HIS A 148 -4.90 -9.70 -10.46
N GLN A 149 -4.26 -10.82 -10.20
CA GLN A 149 -2.86 -10.93 -9.73
C GLN A 149 -1.85 -10.28 -10.68
N ASP A 150 -2.31 -9.82 -11.85
CA ASP A 150 -1.47 -9.35 -12.95
C ASP A 150 -1.33 -7.82 -13.02
N TYR A 151 -2.06 -7.06 -12.21
CA TYR A 151 -1.96 -5.60 -12.19
C TYR A 151 -1.24 -5.11 -10.94
N TYR A 152 -0.01 -4.69 -11.12
CA TYR A 152 0.72 -3.97 -10.07
C TYR A 152 0.08 -2.59 -9.88
N ILE A 153 -0.21 -2.27 -8.63
CA ILE A 153 -0.69 -0.94 -8.25
C ILE A 153 0.50 0.01 -8.31
N GLU A 154 0.30 1.19 -8.93
CA GLU A 154 1.29 2.26 -8.80
C GLU A 154 1.41 2.64 -7.33
N ASP A 155 2.57 2.43 -6.77
CA ASP A 155 2.86 2.61 -5.36
C ASP A 155 4.13 3.43 -5.17
N LEU A 156 4.09 4.37 -4.25
CA LEU A 156 5.23 5.16 -3.84
C LEU A 156 5.32 5.16 -2.32
N THR A 157 6.16 4.29 -1.79
CA THR A 157 6.46 4.23 -0.36
C THR A 157 7.77 4.94 -0.07
N ILE A 158 7.81 5.79 0.96
CA ILE A 158 9.00 6.51 1.38
C ILE A 158 9.17 6.32 2.88
N ARG A 159 10.37 5.93 3.31
CA ARG A 159 10.74 5.88 4.73
C ARG A 159 11.70 7.02 5.06
N MET A 160 11.39 7.73 6.12
CA MET A 160 12.16 8.88 6.58
C MET A 160 12.47 8.80 8.06
N LYS A 161 13.56 9.45 8.46
CA LYS A 161 13.80 9.82 9.85
C LYS A 161 12.91 11.01 10.24
N ASN A 162 12.82 11.28 11.55
CA ASN A 162 12.08 12.43 12.06
C ASN A 162 12.60 13.77 11.51
N ASP A 163 13.90 13.87 11.20
CA ASP A 163 14.50 15.05 10.58
C ASP A 163 14.22 15.18 9.06
N GLY A 164 13.46 14.23 8.51
CA GLY A 164 13.12 14.17 7.09
C GLY A 164 14.21 13.60 6.19
N THR A 165 15.28 13.01 6.75
CA THR A 165 16.27 12.28 5.95
C THR A 165 15.59 11.04 5.37
N VAL A 166 15.63 10.89 4.04
CA VAL A 166 15.09 9.71 3.34
C VAL A 166 16.00 8.53 3.60
N ILE A 167 15.44 7.42 4.04
CA ILE A 167 16.16 6.16 4.26
C ILE A 167 15.89 5.18 3.13
N ASP A 168 14.64 5.11 2.70
CA ASP A 168 14.18 4.22 1.66
C ASP A 168 13.12 4.93 0.82
N LEU A 169 13.11 4.65 -0.47
CA LEU A 169 12.07 5.07 -1.40
C LEU A 169 11.84 3.92 -2.39
N HIS A 170 10.62 3.53 -2.53
CA HIS A 170 10.21 2.51 -3.47
C HIS A 170 9.04 3.00 -4.31
N TYR A 171 9.23 3.05 -5.63
CA TYR A 171 8.22 3.44 -6.59
C TYR A 171 8.03 2.31 -7.59
N THR A 172 6.83 1.78 -7.67
CA THR A 172 6.50 0.65 -8.53
C THR A 172 5.36 0.96 -9.49
N SER A 173 5.38 0.25 -10.61
CA SER A 173 4.29 0.24 -11.58
C SER A 173 3.85 1.63 -12.03
N PRO A 174 4.77 2.45 -12.58
CA PRO A 174 4.44 3.77 -13.09
C PRO A 174 3.33 3.68 -14.12
N VAL A 175 2.40 4.64 -14.05
CA VAL A 175 1.21 4.70 -14.90
C VAL A 175 1.29 5.93 -15.78
N GLU A 176 1.03 5.75 -17.08
CA GLU A 176 0.85 6.84 -18.02
C GLU A 176 -0.61 6.93 -18.49
N ILE A 177 -1.17 8.14 -18.42
CA ILE A 177 -2.49 8.41 -18.97
C ILE A 177 -2.34 8.72 -20.46
N VAL A 178 -2.74 7.77 -21.29
CA VAL A 178 -2.56 7.86 -22.73
C VAL A 178 -3.75 8.49 -23.46
N GLU A 179 -4.97 8.40 -22.87
CA GLU A 179 -6.19 8.91 -23.49
C GLU A 179 -7.24 9.30 -22.45
N ILE A 180 -8.03 10.33 -22.75
CA ILE A 180 -9.26 10.67 -22.02
C ILE A 180 -10.44 10.16 -22.86
N VAL A 181 -11.01 9.04 -22.43
CA VAL A 181 -12.09 8.36 -23.16
C VAL A 181 -13.40 9.16 -23.07
N GLU A 182 -13.69 9.77 -21.94
CA GLU A 182 -14.92 10.55 -21.72
C GLU A 182 -14.62 11.81 -20.91
N GLN A 183 -14.93 12.98 -21.48
CA GLN A 183 -14.84 14.25 -20.79
C GLN A 183 -16.20 14.66 -20.25
N ASN A 184 -16.20 15.22 -19.04
CA ASN A 184 -17.44 15.72 -18.39
C ASN A 184 -18.54 14.67 -18.25
N ALA A 185 -18.19 13.41 -17.95
CA ALA A 185 -19.16 12.38 -17.62
C ALA A 185 -20.14 12.88 -16.54
N PRO A 186 -21.45 12.76 -16.72
CA PRO A 186 -22.41 13.17 -15.71
C PRO A 186 -22.29 12.27 -14.47
N LEU A 187 -22.04 12.89 -13.32
CA LEU A 187 -21.94 12.19 -12.06
C LEU A 187 -23.28 12.21 -11.32
N LYS A 188 -23.62 11.12 -10.64
CA LYS A 188 -24.78 11.08 -9.75
C LYS A 188 -24.59 12.03 -8.57
N LYS A 189 -25.67 12.61 -8.13
CA LYS A 189 -25.68 13.45 -6.93
C LYS A 189 -25.50 12.61 -5.68
N TRP A 190 -24.97 13.21 -4.63
CA TRP A 190 -24.71 12.52 -3.36
C TRP A 190 -25.95 11.82 -2.78
N ASN A 191 -27.13 12.46 -2.84
CA ASN A 191 -28.36 11.85 -2.36
C ASN A 191 -28.80 10.60 -3.16
N GLU A 192 -28.50 10.56 -4.45
CA GLU A 192 -28.75 9.39 -5.29
C GLU A 192 -27.76 8.28 -4.95
N MET A 193 -26.48 8.64 -4.85
CA MET A 193 -25.44 7.69 -4.47
C MET A 193 -25.66 7.08 -3.08
N SER A 194 -26.02 7.88 -2.09
CA SER A 194 -26.27 7.40 -0.73
C SER A 194 -27.46 6.40 -0.67
N GLN A 195 -28.48 6.58 -1.50
CA GLN A 195 -29.57 5.63 -1.63
C GLN A 195 -29.12 4.32 -2.29
N ILE A 196 -28.35 4.41 -3.39
CA ILE A 196 -27.83 3.23 -4.08
C ILE A 196 -26.92 2.43 -3.14
N VAL A 197 -25.97 3.09 -2.48
CA VAL A 197 -25.06 2.46 -1.51
C VAL A 197 -25.87 1.77 -0.40
N SER A 198 -26.84 2.47 0.20
CA SER A 198 -27.67 1.90 1.27
C SER A 198 -28.45 0.67 0.79
N GLN A 199 -29.07 0.73 -0.39
CA GLN A 199 -29.78 -0.39 -0.97
C GLN A 199 -28.86 -1.57 -1.29
N THR A 200 -27.71 -1.27 -1.87
CA THR A 200 -26.70 -2.30 -2.16
C THR A 200 -26.23 -2.96 -0.87
N MET A 201 -25.87 -2.21 0.15
CA MET A 201 -25.43 -2.73 1.43
C MET A 201 -26.51 -3.58 2.14
N GLN A 202 -27.79 -3.23 2.02
CA GLN A 202 -28.90 -4.02 2.56
C GLN A 202 -29.14 -5.33 1.80
N SER A 203 -28.82 -5.36 0.51
CA SER A 203 -28.98 -6.54 -0.35
C SER A 203 -27.71 -7.41 -0.40
N TYR A 204 -26.68 -7.02 0.31
CA TYR A 204 -25.37 -7.64 0.21
C TYR A 204 -25.38 -9.12 0.57
N ARG A 205 -24.85 -9.89 -0.34
CA ARG A 205 -24.58 -11.30 -0.10
C ARG A 205 -23.27 -11.44 0.68
N ARG A 206 -23.22 -12.40 1.58
CA ARG A 206 -22.04 -12.71 2.40
C ARG A 206 -20.79 -12.93 1.55
N GLU A 207 -20.99 -13.47 0.34
CA GLU A 207 -19.93 -13.75 -0.63
C GLU A 207 -19.14 -12.52 -1.09
N ILE A 208 -19.73 -11.32 -0.95
CA ILE A 208 -19.09 -10.08 -1.39
C ILE A 208 -18.41 -9.36 -0.22
N LEU A 209 -19.01 -9.46 0.96
CA LEU A 209 -18.48 -8.77 2.15
C LEU A 209 -17.29 -9.50 2.79
N ILE A 210 -17.26 -10.83 2.67
CA ILE A 210 -16.30 -11.65 3.38
C ILE A 210 -15.17 -12.04 2.41
N PRO A 211 -13.95 -11.57 2.65
CA PRO A 211 -12.80 -11.98 1.85
C PRO A 211 -12.66 -13.51 1.87
N ASN A 212 -12.37 -14.10 0.71
CA ASN A 212 -12.19 -15.56 0.57
C ASN A 212 -13.39 -16.38 1.12
N TYR A 213 -14.61 -15.88 0.92
CA TYR A 213 -15.84 -16.46 1.52
C TYR A 213 -15.95 -17.99 1.38
N GLU A 214 -15.63 -18.57 0.22
CA GLU A 214 -15.75 -20.01 0.02
C GLU A 214 -14.76 -20.81 0.90
N SER A 215 -13.57 -20.31 1.11
CA SER A 215 -12.58 -20.91 2.01
C SER A 215 -13.02 -20.80 3.47
N GLU A 216 -13.50 -19.61 3.85
CA GLU A 216 -14.00 -19.35 5.20
C GLU A 216 -15.23 -20.20 5.51
N LYS A 217 -16.16 -20.29 4.59
CA LYS A 217 -17.34 -21.13 4.68
C LYS A 217 -17.01 -22.62 4.80
N ALA A 218 -15.98 -23.07 4.07
CA ALA A 218 -15.52 -24.46 4.18
C ALA A 218 -14.98 -24.74 5.58
N TRP A 219 -14.17 -23.85 6.13
CA TRP A 219 -13.65 -23.93 7.49
C TRP A 219 -14.78 -23.86 8.54
N TRP A 220 -15.75 -22.94 8.40
CA TRP A 220 -16.91 -22.88 9.30
C TRP A 220 -17.69 -24.18 9.34
N ASN A 221 -17.90 -24.79 8.16
CA ASN A 221 -18.57 -26.08 8.08
C ASN A 221 -17.77 -27.19 8.77
N GLU A 222 -16.44 -27.19 8.60
CA GLU A 222 -15.55 -28.18 9.22
C GLU A 222 -15.61 -28.12 10.75
N VAL A 223 -15.60 -26.91 11.32
CA VAL A 223 -15.68 -26.70 12.78
C VAL A 223 -17.10 -26.66 13.32
N GLY A 224 -18.12 -26.79 12.46
CA GLY A 224 -19.52 -26.73 12.84
C GLY A 224 -19.98 -25.34 13.30
N ALA A 225 -19.31 -24.29 12.85
CA ALA A 225 -19.61 -22.92 13.26
C ALA A 225 -20.96 -22.46 12.73
N GLN A 226 -21.65 -21.67 13.55
CA GLN A 226 -22.91 -21.01 13.19
C GLN A 226 -22.71 -19.50 13.20
N VAL A 227 -22.69 -18.88 12.02
CA VAL A 227 -22.62 -17.42 11.89
C VAL A 227 -23.94 -16.82 12.37
N SER A 228 -23.88 -15.97 13.39
CA SER A 228 -25.04 -15.30 13.97
C SER A 228 -25.21 -13.87 13.47
N GLU A 229 -24.09 -13.15 13.23
CA GLU A 229 -24.13 -11.74 12.88
C GLU A 229 -22.93 -11.37 11.99
N ILE A 230 -23.14 -10.45 11.06
CA ILE A 230 -22.09 -9.77 10.30
C ILE A 230 -22.27 -8.28 10.56
N LYS A 231 -21.23 -7.65 11.12
CA LYS A 231 -21.18 -6.21 11.37
C LYS A 231 -20.25 -5.56 10.39
N VAL A 232 -20.69 -4.46 9.82
CA VAL A 232 -19.88 -3.58 8.99
C VAL A 232 -19.96 -2.19 9.60
N ASP A 233 -18.84 -1.67 10.04
CA ASP A 233 -18.72 -0.32 10.61
C ASP A 233 -17.90 0.54 9.65
N ILE A 234 -18.59 1.43 8.92
CA ILE A 234 -17.97 2.33 7.94
C ILE A 234 -17.45 3.55 8.68
N ASP A 235 -16.15 3.72 8.67
CA ASP A 235 -15.43 4.80 9.34
C ASP A 235 -14.87 5.87 8.38
N SER A 236 -14.79 5.55 7.09
CA SER A 236 -14.28 6.50 6.10
C SER A 236 -15.02 6.45 4.78
N VAL A 237 -15.12 7.62 4.14
CA VAL A 237 -15.69 7.79 2.80
C VAL A 237 -14.75 8.69 2.03
N SER A 238 -14.36 8.26 0.84
CA SER A 238 -13.51 9.04 -0.06
C SER A 238 -14.10 9.12 -1.46
N VAL A 239 -13.80 10.21 -2.14
CA VAL A 239 -14.12 10.41 -3.56
C VAL A 239 -12.82 10.52 -4.31
N GLY A 240 -12.72 9.78 -5.41
CA GLY A 240 -11.50 9.74 -6.19
C GLY A 240 -11.69 8.97 -7.49
N TYR A 241 -10.60 8.40 -7.96
CA TYR A 241 -10.62 7.49 -9.09
C TYR A 241 -10.25 6.07 -8.65
N THR A 242 -10.84 5.08 -9.30
CA THR A 242 -10.47 3.68 -9.15
C THR A 242 -10.06 3.11 -10.50
N ARG A 243 -9.03 2.30 -10.51
CA ARG A 243 -8.58 1.58 -11.70
C ARG A 243 -9.49 0.39 -11.94
N VAL A 244 -10.01 0.27 -13.15
CA VAL A 244 -10.80 -0.87 -13.59
C VAL A 244 -10.13 -1.48 -14.81
N PRO A 245 -9.86 -2.79 -14.84
CA PRO A 245 -9.26 -3.44 -16.00
C PRO A 245 -10.07 -3.17 -17.27
N TYR A 246 -9.40 -2.81 -18.34
CA TYR A 246 -9.99 -2.61 -19.66
C TYR A 246 -9.63 -3.76 -20.61
N ASP A 247 -8.37 -4.13 -20.61
CA ASP A 247 -7.85 -5.32 -21.30
C ASP A 247 -6.68 -5.94 -20.51
N SER A 248 -5.84 -6.75 -21.14
CA SER A 248 -4.72 -7.43 -20.49
C SER A 248 -3.59 -6.50 -20.02
N THR A 249 -3.52 -5.27 -20.53
CA THR A 249 -2.43 -4.32 -20.24
C THR A 249 -2.91 -2.97 -19.79
N ASP A 250 -4.15 -2.62 -20.11
CA ASP A 250 -4.71 -1.30 -19.90
C ASP A 250 -5.82 -1.31 -18.85
N PHE A 251 -6.02 -0.19 -18.20
CA PHE A 251 -7.12 0.03 -17.27
C PHE A 251 -7.74 1.42 -17.49
N LEU A 252 -8.99 1.53 -17.06
CA LEU A 252 -9.69 2.81 -17.01
C LEU A 252 -9.59 3.39 -15.60
N LEU A 253 -9.34 4.70 -15.52
CA LEU A 253 -9.59 5.47 -14.30
C LEU A 253 -11.05 5.93 -14.33
N ILE A 254 -11.86 5.42 -13.43
CA ILE A 254 -13.27 5.81 -13.31
C ILE A 254 -13.50 6.58 -12.01
N PRO A 255 -14.35 7.64 -12.04
CA PRO A 255 -14.67 8.40 -10.83
C PRO A 255 -15.51 7.53 -9.88
N THR A 256 -15.09 7.47 -8.62
CA THR A 256 -15.72 6.59 -7.63
C THR A 256 -15.95 7.29 -6.30
N VAL A 257 -16.92 6.76 -5.56
CA VAL A 257 -17.01 6.93 -4.11
C VAL A 257 -16.64 5.60 -3.45
N SER A 258 -15.71 5.66 -2.53
CA SER A 258 -15.24 4.49 -1.77
C SER A 258 -15.64 4.62 -0.30
N PHE A 259 -16.10 3.52 0.27
CA PHE A 259 -16.43 3.38 1.68
C PHE A 259 -15.48 2.34 2.28
N ALA A 260 -14.76 2.72 3.32
CA ALA A 260 -13.93 1.78 4.05
C ALA A 260 -14.38 1.68 5.50
N GLY A 261 -14.10 0.53 6.12
CA GLY A 261 -14.52 0.27 7.48
C GLY A 261 -14.08 -1.10 7.97
N ASN A 262 -14.60 -1.49 9.12
CA ASN A 262 -14.28 -2.75 9.75
C ASN A 262 -15.42 -3.75 9.54
N LEU A 263 -15.05 -4.99 9.22
CA LEU A 263 -15.93 -6.13 9.09
C LEU A 263 -15.69 -7.09 10.25
N GLU A 264 -16.74 -7.46 10.97
CA GLU A 264 -16.71 -8.50 12.00
C GLU A 264 -17.72 -9.58 11.63
N VAL A 265 -17.31 -10.85 11.67
CA VAL A 265 -18.20 -11.99 11.55
C VAL A 265 -18.27 -12.71 12.88
N LEU A 266 -19.41 -12.65 13.53
CA LEU A 266 -19.65 -13.24 14.83
C LEU A 266 -20.41 -14.57 14.67
N GLY A 267 -20.06 -15.53 15.51
CA GLY A 267 -20.69 -16.82 15.48
C GLY A 267 -20.35 -17.67 16.68
N ASN A 268 -20.95 -18.85 16.73
CA ASN A 268 -20.70 -19.85 17.76
C ASN A 268 -19.99 -21.06 17.13
N ILE A 269 -18.95 -21.54 17.81
CA ILE A 269 -18.26 -22.79 17.47
C ILE A 269 -18.62 -23.82 18.54
N PRO A 270 -19.19 -24.98 18.18
CA PRO A 270 -19.57 -26.01 19.14
C PRO A 270 -18.37 -26.47 20.00
N GLY A 271 -18.56 -26.52 21.31
CA GLY A 271 -17.51 -26.97 22.24
C GLY A 271 -16.60 -25.85 22.77
N VAL A 272 -16.76 -24.63 22.30
CA VAL A 272 -16.11 -23.44 22.86
C VAL A 272 -17.10 -22.74 23.79
N HIS A 273 -16.63 -22.32 24.97
CA HIS A 273 -17.51 -21.81 26.05
C HIS A 273 -18.34 -20.61 25.56
N GLU A 274 -19.63 -20.59 25.89
CA GLU A 274 -20.63 -19.57 25.45
C GLU A 274 -20.32 -18.13 25.86
N SER A 275 -19.35 -17.88 26.71
CA SER A 275 -19.02 -16.53 27.18
C SER A 275 -18.17 -15.71 26.23
N THR A 276 -17.65 -16.28 25.16
CA THR A 276 -16.89 -15.61 24.12
C THR A 276 -17.67 -15.73 22.82
N MET A 277 -18.34 -14.66 22.37
CA MET A 277 -18.67 -14.51 20.96
C MET A 277 -17.36 -14.60 20.20
N ASN A 278 -17.07 -15.75 19.63
CA ASN A 278 -15.85 -15.95 18.86
C ASN A 278 -15.97 -15.12 17.58
N LEU A 279 -15.03 -14.22 17.41
CA LEU A 279 -14.85 -13.56 16.14
C LEU A 279 -14.40 -14.64 15.15
N LEU A 280 -15.24 -15.01 14.22
CA LEU A 280 -14.96 -16.05 13.22
C LEU A 280 -14.04 -15.53 12.13
N ILE A 281 -14.13 -14.23 11.82
CA ILE A 281 -13.21 -13.50 10.93
C ILE A 281 -12.86 -12.18 11.61
N GLY A 282 -11.59 -11.89 11.62
CA GLY A 282 -11.02 -10.67 12.15
C GLY A 282 -9.98 -10.97 13.23
N SER A 283 -8.98 -10.13 13.28
CA SER A 283 -8.12 -9.96 14.46
C SER A 283 -8.89 -9.20 15.52
N GLU A 284 -8.31 -8.93 16.67
CA GLU A 284 -8.88 -8.04 17.69
C GLU A 284 -9.33 -6.67 17.14
N ASN A 285 -8.87 -6.29 15.94
CA ASN A 285 -9.19 -5.05 15.23
C ASN A 285 -10.19 -5.22 14.06
N GLY A 286 -10.74 -6.42 13.83
CA GLY A 286 -11.63 -6.70 12.69
C GLY A 286 -10.88 -6.82 11.36
N TYR A 287 -11.63 -7.09 10.31
CA TYR A 287 -11.15 -7.09 8.92
C TYR A 287 -11.45 -5.72 8.30
N ARG A 288 -10.43 -5.06 7.73
CA ARG A 288 -10.68 -3.82 6.98
C ARG A 288 -11.26 -4.16 5.62
N ILE A 289 -12.41 -3.59 5.32
CA ILE A 289 -13.04 -3.68 4.00
C ILE A 289 -13.03 -2.33 3.34
N SER A 290 -12.99 -2.33 2.02
CA SER A 290 -13.18 -1.15 1.21
C SER A 290 -14.00 -1.51 -0.02
N LEU A 291 -15.03 -0.74 -0.30
CA LEU A 291 -15.99 -0.96 -1.38
C LEU A 291 -16.12 0.33 -2.18
N ALA A 292 -16.08 0.23 -3.49
CA ALA A 292 -16.15 1.38 -4.38
C ALA A 292 -17.35 1.29 -5.34
N TRP A 293 -18.00 2.42 -5.59
CA TRP A 293 -19.07 2.56 -6.55
C TRP A 293 -18.72 3.57 -7.62
N ASP A 294 -19.03 3.25 -8.87
CA ASP A 294 -18.91 4.16 -10.00
C ASP A 294 -19.89 5.35 -9.79
N LEU A 295 -19.34 6.56 -9.79
CA LEU A 295 -20.15 7.77 -9.62
C LEU A 295 -21.01 8.12 -10.84
N ARG A 296 -20.77 7.50 -12.00
CA ARG A 296 -21.52 7.75 -13.23
C ARG A 296 -22.86 7.03 -13.22
N ASP A 297 -22.87 5.75 -12.86
CA ASP A 297 -24.07 4.90 -12.94
C ASP A 297 -24.52 4.30 -11.60
N GLY A 298 -23.65 4.33 -10.59
CA GLY A 298 -23.89 3.77 -9.27
C GLY A 298 -23.65 2.28 -9.17
N SER A 299 -23.00 1.68 -10.17
CA SER A 299 -22.60 0.28 -10.10
C SER A 299 -21.53 0.05 -9.03
N LEU A 300 -21.62 -1.07 -8.33
CA LEU A 300 -20.55 -1.51 -7.45
C LEU A 300 -19.39 -2.03 -8.30
N ILE A 301 -18.21 -1.48 -8.05
CA ILE A 301 -16.99 -2.03 -8.60
C ILE A 301 -16.63 -3.26 -7.78
N GLN A 302 -16.84 -4.42 -8.37
CA GLN A 302 -16.46 -5.68 -7.73
C GLN A 302 -14.94 -5.74 -7.61
N GLN A 303 -14.48 -6.00 -6.40
CA GLN A 303 -13.08 -6.21 -6.06
C GLN A 303 -12.73 -7.68 -6.15
#